data_b8cf23bec7c81bf61e221c7b160af394
#
_entry.id   b8cf23bec7c81bf61e221c7b160af394
#
_cell.length_a   1.000
_cell.length_b   1.000
_cell.length_c   1.000
_cell.angle_alpha   90.00
_cell.angle_beta   90.00
_cell.angle_gamma   90.00
#
_symmetry.space_group_name_H-M   'P 1'
#
loop_
_entity.id
_entity.type
_entity.pdbx_description
1 polymer ?
#
loop_
_entity_poly.entity_id
_entity_poly.type
_entity_poly.pdbx_seq_one_letter_code
_entity_poly.pdbx_strand_id
1 'polypeptide(L)'
;MSANVLAKTLDYSHVTSLKIARELAEKGELEKILLFPEAFGGEDIPVNVLYVPLGIAEIKAQLTETTINYMEQNLINKLEVLPTYKGDSFIPATIEMKMWHSDKEGIFNPIINIW
;
A
#
# COMPACT_ATOMS: atom_id res chain seq x y z
N MET A 1 8.67 -19.25 23.80
CA MET A 1 8.61 -19.01 23.14
C MET A 1 8.19 -18.52 21.99
N SER A 2 7.72 -18.97 21.58
CA SER A 2 7.12 -18.57 20.36
C SER A 2 6.80 -17.09 20.27
N ALA A 3 6.52 -16.45 21.38
CA ALA A 3 6.27 -15.01 21.42
C ALA A 3 7.43 -14.23 20.79
N ASN A 4 8.66 -14.68 20.96
CA ASN A 4 9.81 -14.01 20.37
C ASN A 4 9.78 -14.07 18.86
N VAL A 5 9.33 -15.19 18.32
CA VAL A 5 9.19 -15.34 16.87
C VAL A 5 8.12 -14.42 16.35
N LEU A 6 6.98 -14.37 17.06
CA LEU A 6 5.85 -13.55 16.65
C LEU A 6 6.16 -12.06 16.80
N ALA A 7 7.03 -11.71 17.72
CA ALA A 7 7.39 -10.32 17.98
C ALA A 7 8.55 -9.85 17.10
N LYS A 8 8.98 -10.65 16.16
CA LYS A 8 10.07 -10.27 15.25
C LYS A 8 9.71 -8.97 14.53
N THR A 9 10.54 -7.97 14.73
CA THR A 9 10.34 -6.68 14.10
C THR A 9 10.76 -6.74 12.63
N LEU A 10 9.88 -6.27 11.75
CA LEU A 10 10.23 -6.10 10.36
C LEU A 10 11.11 -4.87 10.21
N ASP A 11 12.15 -4.99 9.43
CA ASP A 11 13.09 -3.90 9.20
C ASP A 11 13.52 -3.88 7.73
N TYR A 12 13.14 -2.84 7.04
CA TYR A 12 13.47 -2.62 5.64
C TYR A 12 14.34 -1.37 5.45
N SER A 13 15.00 -0.93 6.52
CA SER A 13 15.86 0.26 6.47
C SER A 13 17.04 0.12 5.51
N HIS A 14 17.44 -1.11 5.21
CA HIS A 14 18.54 -1.39 4.29
C HIS A 14 18.14 -1.31 2.81
N VAL A 15 16.84 -1.23 2.52
CA VAL A 15 16.36 -1.17 1.14
C VAL A 15 16.34 0.30 0.71
N THR A 16 17.52 0.81 0.36
CA THR A 16 17.73 2.23 0.11
C THR A 16 17.80 2.60 -1.36
N SER A 17 17.43 1.69 -2.25
CA SER A 17 17.38 1.96 -3.67
C SER A 17 16.33 1.11 -4.36
N LEU A 18 15.89 1.57 -5.52
CA LEU A 18 14.97 0.81 -6.37
C LEU A 18 15.60 -0.50 -6.84
N LYS A 19 16.91 -0.50 -7.09
CA LYS A 19 17.62 -1.69 -7.50
C LYS A 19 17.54 -2.80 -6.45
N ILE A 20 17.77 -2.45 -5.18
CA ILE A 20 17.69 -3.41 -4.07
C ILE A 20 16.26 -3.95 -3.96
N ALA A 21 15.26 -3.07 -4.04
CA ALA A 21 13.86 -3.48 -3.97
C ALA A 21 13.50 -4.46 -5.09
N ARG A 22 13.93 -4.18 -6.30
CA ARG A 22 13.69 -5.07 -7.44
C ARG A 22 14.36 -6.43 -7.28
N GLU A 23 15.60 -6.45 -6.78
CA GLU A 23 16.31 -7.70 -6.54
C GLU A 23 15.59 -8.55 -5.51
N LEU A 24 15.08 -7.95 -4.44
CA LEU A 24 14.31 -8.66 -3.42
C LEU A 24 12.98 -9.18 -3.98
N ALA A 25 12.34 -8.42 -4.85
CA ALA A 25 11.12 -8.87 -5.52
C ALA A 25 11.40 -10.07 -6.44
N GLU A 26 12.51 -10.05 -7.16
CA GLU A 26 12.92 -11.18 -8.01
C GLU A 26 13.19 -12.45 -7.19
N LYS A 27 13.64 -12.29 -5.96
CA LYS A 27 13.86 -13.41 -5.05
C LYS A 27 12.59 -13.88 -4.35
N GLY A 28 11.46 -13.21 -4.58
CA GLY A 28 10.21 -13.55 -3.93
C GLY A 28 10.07 -13.03 -2.50
N GLU A 29 10.93 -12.13 -2.06
CA GLU A 29 10.88 -11.56 -0.71
C GLU A 29 10.03 -10.30 -0.63
N LEU A 30 9.81 -9.64 -1.75
CA LEU A 30 8.91 -8.51 -1.88
C LEU A 30 7.98 -8.75 -3.05
N GLU A 31 6.92 -7.98 -3.13
CA GLU A 31 6.01 -8.00 -4.28
C GLU A 31 5.77 -6.58 -4.78
N LYS A 32 5.53 -6.48 -6.08
CA LYS A 32 5.27 -5.22 -6.76
C LYS A 32 3.79 -4.90 -6.68
N ILE A 33 3.44 -3.67 -6.33
CA ILE A 33 2.06 -3.20 -6.36
C ILE A 33 1.98 -1.82 -7.03
N LEU A 34 0.78 -1.45 -7.43
CA LEU A 34 0.51 -0.07 -7.86
C LEU A 34 -0.04 0.70 -6.68
N LEU A 35 0.46 1.90 -6.46
CA LEU A 35 -0.02 2.76 -5.38
C LEU A 35 -1.46 3.17 -5.66
N PHE A 36 -1.72 3.84 -6.79
CA PHE A 36 -3.07 4.17 -7.21
C PHE A 36 -3.62 3.01 -8.04
N PRO A 37 -4.77 2.43 -7.66
CA PRO A 37 -5.25 1.18 -8.28
C PRO A 37 -5.56 1.30 -9.76
N GLU A 38 -5.27 0.24 -10.50
CA GLU A 38 -5.59 0.15 -11.92
C GLU A 38 -7.09 0.34 -12.17
N ALA A 39 -7.93 -0.17 -11.27
CA ALA A 39 -9.38 -0.03 -11.35
C ALA A 39 -9.84 1.42 -11.44
N PHE A 40 -9.04 2.35 -10.96
CA PHE A 40 -9.34 3.79 -10.97
C PHE A 40 -8.45 4.58 -11.92
N GLY A 41 -7.78 3.89 -12.84
CA GLY A 41 -6.95 4.53 -13.84
C GLY A 41 -5.46 4.58 -13.51
N GLY A 42 -5.03 3.91 -12.44
CA GLY A 42 -3.60 3.84 -12.10
C GLY A 42 -2.83 3.07 -13.18
N GLU A 43 -1.65 3.56 -13.53
CA GLU A 43 -0.81 2.98 -14.55
C GLU A 43 0.45 2.35 -13.97
N ASP A 44 0.97 1.33 -14.65
CA ASP A 44 2.22 0.68 -14.29
C ASP A 44 3.39 1.53 -14.79
N ILE A 45 3.64 2.63 -14.10
CA ILE A 45 4.74 3.55 -14.39
C ILE A 45 5.53 3.77 -13.10
N PRO A 46 6.82 4.14 -13.19
CA PRO A 46 7.70 4.20 -12.00
C PRO A 46 7.12 4.98 -10.81
N VAL A 47 6.47 6.11 -11.05
CA VAL A 47 5.93 6.92 -9.96
C VAL A 47 4.77 6.26 -9.24
N ASN A 48 4.15 5.23 -9.84
CA ASN A 48 3.00 4.53 -9.27
C ASN A 48 3.34 3.09 -8.82
N VAL A 49 4.60 2.70 -8.92
CA VAL A 49 5.05 1.36 -8.55
C VAL A 49 5.69 1.39 -7.16
N LEU A 50 5.26 0.46 -6.31
CA LEU A 50 5.86 0.24 -5.00
C LEU A 50 6.23 -1.23 -4.84
N TYR A 51 7.21 -1.48 -3.97
CA TYR A 51 7.58 -2.83 -3.56
C TYR A 51 7.27 -2.96 -2.07
N VAL A 52 6.60 -4.04 -1.70
CA VAL A 52 6.10 -4.25 -0.35
C VAL A 52 6.35 -5.69 0.08
N PRO A 53 6.35 -5.97 1.40
CA PRO A 53 6.44 -7.33 1.90
C PRO A 53 5.27 -8.19 1.40
N LEU A 54 5.49 -9.49 1.33
CA LEU A 54 4.45 -10.44 0.90
C LEU A 54 3.23 -10.32 1.82
N GLY A 55 2.05 -10.37 1.23
CA GLY A 55 0.78 -10.26 1.93
C GLY A 55 0.14 -8.88 1.86
N ILE A 56 0.94 -7.83 1.65
CA ILE A 56 0.42 -6.46 1.58
C ILE A 56 -0.43 -6.24 0.34
N ALA A 57 -0.03 -6.85 -0.80
CA ALA A 57 -0.78 -6.74 -2.04
C ALA A 57 -2.22 -7.25 -1.86
N GLU A 58 -2.41 -8.35 -1.14
CA GLU A 58 -3.72 -8.91 -0.88
C GLU A 58 -4.57 -7.97 -0.01
N ILE A 59 -3.97 -7.42 1.04
CA ILE A 59 -4.67 -6.46 1.90
C ILE A 59 -5.13 -5.25 1.08
N LYS A 60 -4.23 -4.72 0.26
CA LYS A 60 -4.55 -3.57 -0.57
C LYS A 60 -5.63 -3.89 -1.60
N ALA A 61 -5.60 -5.09 -2.16
CA ALA A 61 -6.61 -5.53 -3.13
C ALA A 61 -8.00 -5.58 -2.48
N GLN A 62 -8.09 -6.06 -1.25
CA GLN A 62 -9.35 -6.09 -0.50
C GLN A 62 -9.89 -4.69 -0.23
N LEU A 63 -9.01 -3.77 0.13
CA LEU A 63 -9.41 -2.37 0.33
C LEU A 63 -9.84 -1.72 -0.98
N THR A 64 -9.20 -2.08 -2.08
CA THR A 64 -9.58 -1.59 -3.40
C THR A 64 -10.97 -2.06 -3.78
N GLU A 65 -11.31 -3.33 -3.50
CA GLU A 65 -12.66 -3.84 -3.72
C GLU A 65 -13.70 -3.10 -2.89
N THR A 66 -13.37 -2.83 -1.63
CA THR A 66 -14.24 -2.04 -0.76
C THR A 66 -14.47 -0.65 -1.34
N THR A 67 -13.40 -0.04 -1.86
CA THR A 67 -13.47 1.28 -2.50
C THR A 67 -14.41 1.25 -3.71
N ILE A 68 -14.29 0.23 -4.56
CA ILE A 68 -15.16 0.06 -5.72
C ILE A 68 -16.62 -0.02 -5.27
N ASN A 69 -16.91 -0.85 -4.27
CA ASN A 69 -18.27 -1.01 -3.75
C ASN A 69 -18.84 0.31 -3.22
N TYR A 70 -18.02 1.08 -2.50
CA TYR A 70 -18.45 2.38 -1.99
C TYR A 70 -18.73 3.37 -3.11
N MET A 71 -17.94 3.34 -4.17
CA MET A 71 -18.20 4.19 -5.34
C MET A 71 -19.49 3.80 -6.05
N GLU A 72 -19.72 2.51 -6.22
CA GLU A 72 -20.94 2.02 -6.85
C GLU A 72 -22.19 2.41 -6.06
N GLN A 73 -22.08 2.50 -4.73
CA GLN A 73 -23.16 2.93 -3.86
C GLN A 73 -23.24 4.46 -3.70
N ASN A 74 -22.39 5.18 -4.40
CA ASN A 74 -22.30 6.64 -4.30
C ASN A 74 -22.00 7.15 -2.89
N LEU A 75 -21.28 6.35 -2.10
CA LEU A 75 -20.84 6.77 -0.77
C LEU A 75 -19.58 7.62 -0.85
N ILE A 76 -18.76 7.41 -1.87
CA ILE A 76 -17.54 8.16 -2.13
C ILE A 76 -17.45 8.46 -3.62
N ASN A 77 -16.73 9.52 -3.97
CA ASN A 77 -16.40 9.83 -5.37
C ASN A 77 -14.97 10.37 -5.51
N LYS A 78 -14.20 10.35 -4.42
CA LYS A 78 -12.80 10.80 -4.40
C LYS A 78 -11.95 9.76 -3.70
N LEU A 79 -10.74 9.56 -4.22
CA LEU A 79 -9.75 8.65 -3.64
C LEU A 79 -8.37 9.29 -3.70
N GLU A 80 -7.64 9.20 -2.59
CA GLU A 80 -6.25 9.61 -2.51
C GLU A 80 -5.49 8.49 -1.82
N VAL A 81 -4.36 8.07 -2.38
CA VAL A 81 -3.55 6.99 -1.82
C VAL A 81 -2.17 7.55 -1.48
N LEU A 82 -1.81 7.51 -0.21
CA LEU A 82 -0.62 8.19 0.31
C LEU A 82 0.30 7.20 1.02
N PRO A 83 1.54 7.03 0.55
CA PRO A 83 2.53 6.23 1.26
C PRO A 83 3.31 7.08 2.24
N THR A 84 3.82 6.46 3.31
CA THR A 84 4.83 7.07 4.17
C THR A 84 6.04 6.16 4.20
N TYR A 85 7.19 6.72 4.54
CA TYR A 85 8.46 5.99 4.54
C TYR A 85 9.22 6.27 5.82
N LYS A 86 10.09 5.34 6.20
CA LYS A 86 11.02 5.52 7.32
C LYS A 86 12.43 5.70 6.79
N GLY A 87 13.10 6.76 7.23
CA GLY A 87 14.48 7.05 6.82
C GLY A 87 14.61 7.10 5.30
N ASP A 88 15.62 6.42 4.79
CA ASP A 88 15.90 6.38 3.35
C ASP A 88 15.35 5.12 2.67
N SER A 89 14.50 4.37 3.36
CA SER A 89 13.94 3.14 2.80
C SER A 89 13.00 3.40 1.63
N PHE A 90 13.08 2.54 0.62
CA PHE A 90 12.17 2.55 -0.52
C PHE A 90 10.94 1.69 -0.28
N ILE A 91 10.85 1.07 0.90
CA ILE A 91 9.68 0.27 1.28
C ILE A 91 8.76 1.15 2.12
N PRO A 92 7.51 1.37 1.70
CA PRO A 92 6.60 2.21 2.48
C PRO A 92 6.37 1.63 3.87
N ALA A 93 6.31 2.50 4.86
CA ALA A 93 6.00 2.15 6.24
C ALA A 93 4.50 2.00 6.41
N THR A 94 3.74 2.86 5.77
CA THR A 94 2.27 2.80 5.75
C THR A 94 1.75 3.22 4.39
N ILE A 95 0.53 2.79 4.07
CA ILE A 95 -0.22 3.29 2.92
C ILE A 95 -1.60 3.67 3.43
N GLU A 96 -1.97 4.92 3.26
CA GLU A 96 -3.30 5.42 3.62
C GLU A 96 -4.17 5.50 2.38
N MET A 97 -5.39 4.96 2.43
CA MET A 97 -6.36 5.10 1.37
C MET A 97 -7.46 6.03 1.88
N LYS A 98 -7.44 7.27 1.45
CA LYS A 98 -8.36 8.30 1.90
C LYS A 98 -9.48 8.46 0.88
N MET A 99 -10.70 8.24 1.32
CA MET A 99 -11.88 8.21 0.46
C MET A 99 -12.97 9.13 1.00
N TRP A 100 -13.59 9.90 0.12
CA TRP A 100 -14.67 10.79 0.55
C TRP A 100 -15.59 11.11 -0.62
N HIS A 101 -16.70 11.75 -0.32
CA HIS A 101 -17.63 12.24 -1.32
C HIS A 101 -17.65 13.77 -1.25
N SER A 102 -17.53 14.41 -2.42
CA SER A 102 -17.48 15.88 -2.49
C SER A 102 -18.73 16.56 -1.93
N ASP A 103 -19.88 15.88 -1.94
CA ASP A 103 -21.15 16.43 -1.50
C ASP A 103 -21.65 15.88 -0.17
N LYS A 104 -20.83 15.07 0.53
CA LYS A 104 -21.20 14.45 1.79
C LYS A 104 -20.13 14.68 2.82
N GLU A 105 -20.52 14.68 4.10
CA GLU A 105 -19.57 14.74 5.19
C GLU A 105 -18.98 13.36 5.47
N GLY A 106 -17.80 13.35 6.07
CA GLY A 106 -17.13 12.14 6.48
C GLY A 106 -16.05 11.70 5.52
N ILE A 107 -15.10 10.99 6.08
CA ILE A 107 -13.93 10.47 5.35
C ILE A 107 -13.70 9.05 5.84
N PHE A 108 -13.46 8.14 4.90
CA PHE A 108 -12.97 6.79 5.18
C PHE A 108 -11.48 6.81 4.88
N ASN A 109 -10.66 6.48 5.87
CA ASN A 109 -9.20 6.51 5.66
C ASN A 109 -8.49 5.32 6.29
N PRO A 110 -8.74 4.10 5.80
CA PRO A 110 -7.99 2.95 6.27
C PRO A 110 -6.50 3.11 6.00
N ILE A 111 -5.70 2.64 6.95
CA ILE A 111 -4.24 2.71 6.87
C ILE A 111 -3.70 1.29 6.93
N ILE A 112 -2.88 0.94 5.95
CA ILE A 112 -2.14 -0.32 5.95
C ILE A 112 -0.81 -0.05 6.65
N ASN A 113 -0.58 -0.71 7.77
CA ASN A 113 0.69 -0.61 8.49
C ASN A 113 1.61 -1.71 7.99
N ILE A 114 2.77 -1.35 7.44
CA ILE A 114 3.68 -2.28 6.78
C ILE A 114 4.87 -2.63 7.66
N TRP A 115 5.55 -1.61 8.19
CA TRP A 115 6.68 -1.89 9.07
C TRP A 115 7.06 -0.69 9.92
#